data_292fa46dad6e645a8008a7d7fbc4dec0
#
_entry.id   292fa46dad6e645a8008a7d7fbc4dec0
#
_cell.length_a   1.000
_cell.length_b   1.000
_cell.length_c   1.000
_cell.angle_alpha   90.00
_cell.angle_beta   90.00
_cell.angle_gamma   90.00
#
_symmetry.space_group_name_H-M   'P 1'
#
loop_
_entity.id
_entity.type
_entity.pdbx_description
1 polymer ?
#
loop_
_entity_poly.entity_id
_entity_poly.type
_entity_poly.pdbx_seq_one_letter_code
_entity_poly.pdbx_strand_id
1 'polypeptide(L)'
;MNSFHYVVIAVHCPEATKTILMSPKYLKDPLVYKRLFNLFGKRFLGNGLITAADHDVWYRQRRIMDPAFSSTYLRGLMGTFNEMSERLMDHLEKIADTKTPVIMHGLVNCVTLDVICKVAFGVDLNFLKQTDSPFQNAVELCLKGMVFDIREPFFALYPKNWKTVQQIKDAVELLRTTGEKWIQNRKTAIENGENVPKDILTQILKTAEEENVNSAKDHEQMLDNFVTFFIAGQETTANQLSFAIMELGRHPEIYKRAKAEVDEILGTKRDISYEDLGKFTYLSQVLKETLRLYPTAPGTSRWLHEDMVINGLKIPGGCSVAFSSYVSQRMDLYFKDPLKFDPERFDVNAPKPYYCYYPFTLGPRTCLGQVFSQMEAKVVLAKLLQRFEFSLVPGQSFDIKDTGTLRPKSGVICYIKHCS
;
A
#
# COMPACT_ATOMS: atom_id res chain seq x y z
N MET A 1 -12.50 3.72 23.18
CA MET A 1 -13.59 3.10 22.42
C MET A 1 -13.90 1.76 23.09
N ASN A 2 -15.04 1.67 23.77
CA ASN A 2 -15.45 0.43 24.41
C ASN A 2 -16.14 -0.46 23.38
N SER A 3 -15.44 -1.42 22.85
CA SER A 3 -16.02 -2.47 22.03
C SER A 3 -16.36 -3.64 22.96
N PHE A 4 -17.56 -3.63 23.55
CA PHE A 4 -18.12 -4.74 24.35
C PHE A 4 -17.11 -5.43 25.30
N HIS A 5 -16.57 -4.74 26.31
CA HIS A 5 -15.60 -5.21 27.31
C HIS A 5 -14.10 -5.13 26.91
N TYR A 6 -13.76 -4.64 25.72
CA TYR A 6 -12.36 -4.47 25.35
C TYR A 6 -11.88 -3.05 25.56
N VAL A 7 -10.78 -2.89 26.27
CA VAL A 7 -10.08 -1.62 26.40
C VAL A 7 -9.07 -1.50 25.27
N VAL A 8 -9.16 -0.42 24.50
CA VAL A 8 -8.17 -0.07 23.49
C VAL A 8 -7.48 1.20 23.94
N ILE A 9 -6.17 1.15 24.08
CA ILE A 9 -5.34 2.28 24.48
C ILE A 9 -4.73 2.88 23.20
N ALA A 10 -5.07 4.13 22.88
CA ALA A 10 -4.46 4.85 21.78
C ALA A 10 -3.14 5.49 22.25
N VAL A 11 -2.06 5.18 21.52
CA VAL A 11 -0.71 5.70 21.82
C VAL A 11 -0.26 6.63 20.71
N HIS A 12 0.20 7.82 21.12
CA HIS A 12 0.70 8.83 20.18
C HIS A 12 2.10 9.34 20.56
N CYS A 13 2.64 8.95 21.71
CA CYS A 13 3.99 9.38 22.13
C CYS A 13 5.09 8.54 21.45
N PRO A 14 6.21 9.18 21.02
CA PRO A 14 7.31 8.50 20.33
C PRO A 14 7.95 7.39 21.14
N GLU A 15 8.05 7.56 22.46
CA GLU A 15 8.67 6.61 23.35
C GLU A 15 7.89 5.28 23.43
N ALA A 16 6.58 5.34 23.61
CA ALA A 16 5.74 4.15 23.59
C ALA A 16 5.72 3.52 22.18
N THR A 17 5.69 4.35 21.14
CA THR A 17 5.78 3.91 19.75
C THR A 17 7.07 3.12 19.52
N LYS A 18 8.23 3.67 19.97
CA LYS A 18 9.52 2.98 19.92
C LYS A 18 9.48 1.67 20.69
N THR A 19 9.10 1.73 21.98
CA THR A 19 9.15 0.58 22.90
C THR A 19 8.32 -0.59 22.40
N ILE A 20 7.13 -0.32 21.88
CA ILE A 20 6.19 -1.38 21.50
C ILE A 20 6.40 -1.82 20.03
N LEU A 21 6.50 -0.89 19.07
CA LEU A 21 6.58 -1.28 17.65
C LEU A 21 7.96 -1.86 17.27
N MET A 22 9.05 -1.42 17.91
CA MET A 22 10.39 -1.93 17.64
C MET A 22 10.66 -3.29 18.28
N SER A 23 9.82 -3.71 19.21
CA SER A 23 9.98 -4.99 19.91
C SER A 23 9.27 -6.14 19.19
N PRO A 24 9.90 -7.32 19.02
CA PRO A 24 9.23 -8.51 18.53
C PRO A 24 8.27 -9.14 19.55
N LYS A 25 8.37 -8.74 20.83
CA LYS A 25 7.58 -9.29 21.95
C LYS A 25 6.08 -9.06 21.79
N TYR A 26 5.68 -7.89 21.23
CA TYR A 26 4.28 -7.50 21.17
C TYR A 26 3.66 -7.97 19.84
N LEU A 27 2.78 -8.95 19.96
CA LEU A 27 2.13 -9.59 18.82
C LEU A 27 1.06 -8.67 18.19
N LYS A 28 0.66 -8.98 16.98
CA LYS A 28 -0.51 -8.36 16.35
C LYS A 28 -1.76 -8.57 17.24
N ASP A 29 -2.59 -7.54 17.30
CA ASP A 29 -3.83 -7.58 18.06
C ASP A 29 -4.80 -8.62 17.46
N PRO A 30 -5.13 -9.70 18.20
CA PRO A 30 -5.99 -10.75 17.68
C PRO A 30 -7.43 -10.27 17.39
N LEU A 31 -7.89 -9.21 18.04
CA LEU A 31 -9.25 -8.69 17.84
C LEU A 31 -9.45 -8.07 16.46
N VAL A 32 -8.42 -7.36 15.98
CA VAL A 32 -8.45 -6.72 14.67
C VAL A 32 -8.04 -7.73 13.58
N TYR A 33 -6.88 -8.37 13.75
CA TYR A 33 -6.28 -9.17 12.68
C TYR A 33 -6.99 -10.51 12.45
N LYS A 34 -7.70 -11.08 13.48
CA LYS A 34 -8.54 -12.26 13.29
C LYS A 34 -9.74 -12.00 12.36
N ARG A 35 -10.25 -10.78 12.32
CA ARG A 35 -11.31 -10.40 11.37
C ARG A 35 -10.83 -10.35 9.92
N LEU A 36 -9.55 -10.02 9.72
CA LEU A 36 -8.93 -10.06 8.40
C LEU A 36 -8.55 -11.46 7.94
N PHE A 37 -8.43 -12.40 8.88
CA PHE A 37 -8.19 -13.82 8.56
C PHE A 37 -9.35 -14.38 7.72
N ASN A 38 -10.58 -14.19 8.17
CA ASN A 38 -11.79 -14.54 7.45
C ASN A 38 -12.61 -13.27 7.17
N LEU A 39 -13.21 -13.20 5.99
CA LEU A 39 -14.17 -12.17 5.65
C LEU A 39 -15.54 -12.80 5.44
N PHE A 40 -16.48 -12.46 6.31
CA PHE A 40 -17.83 -13.08 6.36
C PHE A 40 -17.81 -14.62 6.31
N GLY A 41 -16.85 -15.24 7.00
CA GLY A 41 -16.71 -16.70 7.10
C GLY A 41 -15.93 -17.37 5.97
N LYS A 42 -15.49 -16.64 4.94
CA LYS A 42 -14.56 -17.13 3.91
C LYS A 42 -13.12 -16.74 4.29
N ARG A 43 -12.17 -17.67 4.16
CA ARG A 43 -10.74 -17.41 4.38
C ARG A 43 -10.26 -16.34 3.40
N PHE A 44 -9.82 -15.20 3.93
CA PHE A 44 -9.43 -14.04 3.15
C PHE A 44 -7.91 -13.84 3.16
N LEU A 45 -7.36 -13.13 4.15
CA LEU A 45 -5.91 -12.99 4.31
C LEU A 45 -5.27 -14.13 5.11
N GLY A 46 -6.08 -15.03 5.69
CA GLY A 46 -5.63 -16.20 6.42
C GLY A 46 -4.49 -15.91 7.40
N ASN A 47 -3.43 -16.71 7.35
CA ASN A 47 -2.18 -16.53 8.10
C ASN A 47 -1.09 -15.81 7.27
N GLY A 48 -1.48 -14.89 6.39
CA GLY A 48 -0.52 -14.10 5.63
C GLY A 48 0.31 -13.13 6.50
N LEU A 49 1.30 -12.47 5.91
CA LEU A 49 2.23 -11.58 6.63
C LEU A 49 1.55 -10.47 7.45
N ILE A 50 0.40 -9.97 7.01
CA ILE A 50 -0.34 -8.93 7.74
C ILE A 50 -1.03 -9.50 8.97
N THR A 51 -1.60 -10.70 8.86
CA THR A 51 -2.53 -11.28 9.85
C THR A 51 -1.87 -12.28 10.79
N ALA A 52 -0.74 -12.88 10.42
CA ALA A 52 -0.05 -13.86 11.26
C ALA A 52 0.33 -13.24 12.60
N ALA A 53 -0.39 -13.63 13.67
CA ALA A 53 -0.15 -13.17 15.03
C ALA A 53 1.04 -13.89 15.66
N ASP A 54 1.17 -15.19 15.43
CA ASP A 54 2.29 -16.00 15.91
C ASP A 54 3.61 -15.51 15.30
N HIS A 55 4.63 -15.31 16.16
CA HIS A 55 5.92 -14.75 15.74
C HIS A 55 6.68 -15.70 14.81
N ASP A 56 6.72 -16.99 15.13
CA ASP A 56 7.52 -17.95 14.38
C ASP A 56 6.91 -18.23 13.00
N VAL A 57 5.57 -18.33 12.95
CA VAL A 57 4.83 -18.45 11.68
C VAL A 57 5.08 -17.24 10.81
N TRP A 58 5.01 -16.03 11.37
CA TRP A 58 5.29 -14.81 10.65
C TRP A 58 6.75 -14.70 10.21
N TYR A 59 7.70 -14.98 11.11
CA TYR A 59 9.14 -14.84 10.83
C TYR A 59 9.59 -15.79 9.72
N ARG A 60 9.12 -17.05 9.72
CA ARG A 60 9.39 -18.02 8.65
C ARG A 60 8.91 -17.50 7.30
N GLN A 61 7.69 -16.97 7.21
CA GLN A 61 7.16 -16.39 5.97
C GLN A 61 7.95 -15.15 5.54
N ARG A 62 8.24 -14.26 6.51
CA ARG A 62 9.01 -13.05 6.24
C ARG A 62 10.38 -13.37 5.62
N ARG A 63 11.08 -14.36 6.17
CA ARG A 63 12.40 -14.81 5.69
C ARG A 63 12.35 -15.33 4.24
N ILE A 64 11.30 -16.03 3.86
CA ILE A 64 11.09 -16.52 2.49
C ILE A 64 10.85 -15.35 1.51
N MET A 65 10.21 -14.29 1.96
CA MET A 65 9.76 -13.20 1.09
C MET A 65 10.74 -12.02 1.00
N ASP A 66 11.50 -11.75 2.07
CA ASP A 66 12.44 -10.62 2.12
C ASP A 66 13.40 -10.58 0.91
N PRO A 67 13.98 -11.69 0.42
CA PRO A 67 14.87 -11.65 -0.74
C PRO A 67 14.22 -11.07 -2.00
N ALA A 68 12.93 -11.39 -2.24
CA ALA A 68 12.17 -10.90 -3.40
C ALA A 68 11.81 -9.42 -3.32
N PHE A 69 11.89 -8.81 -2.14
CA PHE A 69 11.65 -7.38 -1.91
C PHE A 69 12.93 -6.60 -1.59
N SER A 70 14.09 -7.23 -1.72
CA SER A 70 15.37 -6.55 -1.56
C SER A 70 15.59 -5.51 -2.67
N SER A 71 16.28 -4.41 -2.34
CA SER A 71 16.61 -3.36 -3.31
C SER A 71 17.36 -3.91 -4.53
N THR A 72 18.23 -4.89 -4.32
CA THR A 72 18.98 -5.54 -5.40
C THR A 72 18.07 -6.28 -6.36
N TYR A 73 17.08 -7.02 -5.83
CA TYR A 73 16.12 -7.74 -6.66
C TYR A 73 15.17 -6.78 -7.40
N LEU A 74 14.62 -5.80 -6.68
CA LEU A 74 13.70 -4.81 -7.23
C LEU A 74 14.36 -3.92 -8.30
N ARG A 75 15.67 -3.67 -8.21
CA ARG A 75 16.43 -3.00 -9.28
C ARG A 75 16.28 -3.70 -10.63
N GLY A 76 16.27 -5.02 -10.65
CA GLY A 76 16.05 -5.82 -11.86
C GLY A 76 14.66 -5.68 -12.47
N LEU A 77 13.71 -5.12 -11.74
CA LEU A 77 12.32 -4.94 -12.16
C LEU A 77 12.01 -3.53 -12.70
N MET A 78 13.02 -2.64 -12.77
CA MET A 78 12.84 -1.25 -13.24
C MET A 78 12.22 -1.15 -14.64
N GLY A 79 12.57 -2.08 -15.55
CA GLY A 79 11.95 -2.14 -16.88
C GLY A 79 10.43 -2.30 -16.81
N THR A 80 9.94 -3.14 -15.91
CA THR A 80 8.50 -3.35 -15.71
C THR A 80 7.82 -2.13 -15.09
N PHE A 81 8.44 -1.46 -14.11
CA PHE A 81 7.90 -0.20 -13.57
C PHE A 81 7.77 0.88 -14.66
N ASN A 82 8.79 1.00 -15.51
CA ASN A 82 8.75 1.92 -16.66
C ASN A 82 7.64 1.56 -17.63
N GLU A 83 7.56 0.31 -18.07
CA GLU A 83 6.56 -0.17 -19.03
C GLU A 83 5.13 0.09 -18.54
N MET A 84 4.81 -0.30 -17.30
CA MET A 84 3.47 -0.12 -16.75
C MET A 84 3.12 1.38 -16.61
N SER A 85 4.10 2.20 -16.23
CA SER A 85 3.90 3.65 -16.15
C SER A 85 3.72 4.29 -17.53
N GLU A 86 4.41 3.81 -18.58
CA GLU A 86 4.20 4.29 -19.94
C GLU A 86 2.78 4.04 -20.44
N ARG A 87 2.14 2.95 -20.04
CA ARG A 87 0.72 2.69 -20.39
C ARG A 87 -0.22 3.79 -19.87
N LEU A 88 0.08 4.33 -18.67
CA LEU A 88 -0.65 5.50 -18.15
C LEU A 88 -0.36 6.74 -19.01
N MET A 89 0.91 6.97 -19.34
CA MET A 89 1.28 8.11 -20.18
C MET A 89 0.59 8.03 -21.55
N ASP A 90 0.61 6.87 -22.21
CA ASP A 90 -0.09 6.63 -23.47
C ASP A 90 -1.62 6.80 -23.39
N HIS A 91 -2.20 6.51 -22.22
CA HIS A 91 -3.63 6.75 -21.97
C HIS A 91 -3.91 8.24 -21.83
N LEU A 92 -3.10 8.97 -21.07
CA LEU A 92 -3.24 10.40 -20.85
C LEU A 92 -2.93 11.22 -22.12
N GLU A 93 -2.01 10.76 -22.98
CA GLU A 93 -1.70 11.36 -24.29
C GLU A 93 -2.95 11.57 -25.15
N LYS A 94 -3.89 10.61 -25.11
CA LYS A 94 -5.13 10.66 -25.89
C LYS A 94 -6.14 11.66 -25.35
N ILE A 95 -5.99 12.08 -24.10
CA ILE A 95 -6.93 12.92 -23.36
C ILE A 95 -6.34 14.33 -23.18
N ALA A 96 -5.03 14.46 -23.22
CA ALA A 96 -4.34 15.73 -23.06
C ALA A 96 -4.90 16.78 -24.04
N ASP A 97 -5.03 18.03 -23.59
CA ASP A 97 -5.54 19.20 -24.30
C ASP A 97 -7.02 19.13 -24.76
N THR A 98 -7.72 18.02 -24.51
CA THR A 98 -9.13 17.85 -24.90
C THR A 98 -10.12 18.60 -24.01
N LYS A 99 -9.68 19.16 -22.89
CA LYS A 99 -10.52 19.73 -21.82
C LYS A 99 -11.50 18.71 -21.18
N THR A 100 -11.29 17.42 -21.41
CA THR A 100 -12.04 16.36 -20.77
C THR A 100 -11.47 16.10 -19.37
N PRO A 101 -12.25 16.20 -18.29
CA PRO A 101 -11.74 15.91 -16.96
C PRO A 101 -11.52 14.41 -16.78
N VAL A 102 -10.46 14.05 -16.07
CA VAL A 102 -10.14 12.66 -15.73
C VAL A 102 -10.08 12.45 -14.22
N ILE A 103 -10.49 11.28 -13.77
CA ILE A 103 -10.40 10.87 -12.35
C ILE A 103 -9.08 10.13 -12.17
N MET A 104 -8.06 10.84 -11.68
CA MET A 104 -6.69 10.32 -11.56
C MET A 104 -6.59 9.09 -10.66
N HIS A 105 -7.35 9.03 -9.57
CA HIS A 105 -7.36 7.87 -8.68
C HIS A 105 -7.72 6.56 -9.42
N GLY A 106 -8.72 6.59 -10.30
CA GLY A 106 -9.10 5.41 -11.10
C GLY A 106 -7.95 4.96 -12.01
N LEU A 107 -7.29 5.91 -12.68
CA LEU A 107 -6.19 5.61 -13.60
C LEU A 107 -4.95 5.06 -12.88
N VAL A 108 -4.51 5.73 -11.80
CA VAL A 108 -3.35 5.24 -11.03
C VAL A 108 -3.64 3.90 -10.35
N ASN A 109 -4.90 3.65 -9.99
CA ASN A 109 -5.33 2.37 -9.42
C ASN A 109 -5.21 1.22 -10.43
N CYS A 110 -5.55 1.45 -11.70
CA CYS A 110 -5.31 0.49 -12.78
C CYS A 110 -3.81 0.20 -12.95
N VAL A 111 -2.99 1.26 -12.95
CA VAL A 111 -1.53 1.11 -13.11
C VAL A 111 -0.91 0.32 -11.96
N THR A 112 -1.22 0.66 -10.70
CA THR A 112 -0.66 -0.05 -9.55
C THR A 112 -1.12 -1.51 -9.50
N LEU A 113 -2.32 -1.80 -9.98
CA LEU A 113 -2.80 -3.17 -10.12
C LEU A 113 -2.04 -3.92 -11.24
N ASP A 114 -1.80 -3.27 -12.39
CA ASP A 114 -0.97 -3.83 -13.47
C ASP A 114 0.47 -4.07 -13.00
N VAL A 115 1.04 -3.12 -12.25
CA VAL A 115 2.39 -3.25 -11.68
C VAL A 115 2.47 -4.47 -10.76
N ILE A 116 1.55 -4.61 -9.78
CA ILE A 116 1.61 -5.75 -8.86
C ILE A 116 1.37 -7.08 -9.59
N CYS A 117 0.46 -7.14 -10.57
CA CYS A 117 0.24 -8.34 -11.38
C CYS A 117 1.49 -8.73 -12.16
N LYS A 118 2.15 -7.78 -12.80
CA LYS A 118 3.32 -8.04 -13.64
C LYS A 118 4.58 -8.32 -12.82
N VAL A 119 4.87 -7.44 -11.83
CA VAL A 119 6.10 -7.54 -11.03
C VAL A 119 6.03 -8.70 -10.04
N ALA A 120 4.87 -8.92 -9.40
CA ALA A 120 4.76 -9.98 -8.42
C ALA A 120 4.47 -11.35 -9.04
N PHE A 121 3.72 -11.41 -10.14
CA PHE A 121 3.21 -12.68 -10.66
C PHE A 121 3.52 -12.95 -12.14
N GLY A 122 4.16 -12.00 -12.81
CA GLY A 122 4.50 -12.13 -14.24
C GLY A 122 3.26 -12.08 -15.17
N VAL A 123 2.11 -11.66 -14.66
CA VAL A 123 0.84 -11.64 -15.40
C VAL A 123 0.56 -10.24 -15.92
N ASP A 124 0.25 -10.14 -17.20
CA ASP A 124 -0.06 -8.89 -17.87
C ASP A 124 -1.57 -8.82 -18.18
N LEU A 125 -2.30 -7.95 -17.47
CA LEU A 125 -3.76 -7.83 -17.58
C LEU A 125 -4.21 -6.54 -18.26
N ASN A 126 -3.42 -5.46 -18.21
CA ASN A 126 -3.70 -4.17 -18.86
C ASN A 126 -5.08 -3.58 -18.49
N PHE A 127 -5.27 -3.29 -17.21
CA PHE A 127 -6.55 -2.79 -16.67
C PHE A 127 -6.97 -1.42 -17.23
N LEU A 128 -6.04 -0.61 -17.73
CA LEU A 128 -6.38 0.66 -18.40
C LEU A 128 -7.20 0.44 -19.68
N LYS A 129 -7.13 -0.73 -20.30
CA LYS A 129 -7.92 -1.09 -21.48
C LYS A 129 -9.19 -1.89 -21.15
N GLN A 130 -9.29 -2.41 -19.93
CA GLN A 130 -10.41 -3.25 -19.48
C GLN A 130 -11.29 -2.47 -18.51
N THR A 131 -12.42 -1.97 -18.99
CA THR A 131 -13.36 -1.16 -18.17
C THR A 131 -14.11 -1.96 -17.09
N ASP A 132 -14.19 -3.28 -17.21
CA ASP A 132 -14.97 -4.18 -16.32
C ASP A 132 -14.20 -5.48 -16.04
N SER A 133 -13.08 -5.39 -15.36
CA SER A 133 -12.36 -6.60 -14.95
C SER A 133 -13.00 -7.23 -13.71
N PRO A 134 -13.46 -8.51 -13.77
CA PRO A 134 -13.97 -9.21 -12.59
C PRO A 134 -12.97 -9.26 -11.44
N PHE A 135 -11.67 -9.33 -11.76
CA PHE A 135 -10.60 -9.36 -10.76
C PHE A 135 -10.46 -8.02 -10.03
N GLN A 136 -10.45 -6.89 -10.75
CA GLN A 136 -10.40 -5.55 -10.16
C GLN A 136 -11.62 -5.30 -9.27
N ASN A 137 -12.81 -5.66 -9.75
CA ASN A 137 -14.05 -5.54 -8.99
C ASN A 137 -14.03 -6.41 -7.71
N ALA A 138 -13.43 -7.60 -7.78
CA ALA A 138 -13.26 -8.47 -6.62
C ALA A 138 -12.35 -7.86 -5.55
N VAL A 139 -11.22 -7.25 -5.94
CA VAL A 139 -10.33 -6.53 -5.01
C VAL A 139 -11.10 -5.41 -4.31
N GLU A 140 -11.84 -4.58 -5.06
CA GLU A 140 -12.62 -3.48 -4.50
C GLU A 140 -13.72 -3.96 -3.54
N LEU A 141 -14.42 -5.06 -3.88
CA LEU A 141 -15.44 -5.66 -3.02
C LEU A 141 -14.85 -6.22 -1.73
N CYS A 142 -13.68 -6.86 -1.79
CA CYS A 142 -12.99 -7.36 -0.60
C CYS A 142 -12.57 -6.21 0.34
N LEU A 143 -12.05 -5.10 -0.20
CA LEU A 143 -11.71 -3.91 0.58
C LEU A 143 -12.94 -3.29 1.24
N LYS A 144 -14.05 -3.14 0.52
CA LYS A 144 -15.33 -2.70 1.10
C LYS A 144 -15.81 -3.67 2.19
N GLY A 145 -15.68 -4.97 1.94
CA GLY A 145 -16.04 -6.02 2.88
C GLY A 145 -15.26 -5.94 4.18
N MET A 146 -13.94 -5.67 4.12
CA MET A 146 -13.12 -5.45 5.31
C MET A 146 -13.67 -4.31 6.18
N VAL A 147 -14.05 -3.20 5.57
CA VAL A 147 -14.60 -2.04 6.29
C VAL A 147 -15.92 -2.42 6.98
N PHE A 148 -16.81 -3.11 6.28
CA PHE A 148 -18.09 -3.54 6.84
C PHE A 148 -17.89 -4.52 8.00
N ASP A 149 -17.04 -5.53 7.84
CA ASP A 149 -16.79 -6.54 8.87
C ASP A 149 -16.14 -5.95 10.12
N ILE A 150 -15.22 -4.98 9.97
CA ILE A 150 -14.52 -4.37 11.11
C ILE A 150 -15.41 -3.34 11.81
N ARG A 151 -16.17 -2.51 11.09
CA ARG A 151 -16.88 -1.36 11.65
C ARG A 151 -18.33 -1.59 11.99
N GLU A 152 -18.94 -2.57 11.33
CA GLU A 152 -20.35 -2.91 11.48
C GLU A 152 -20.50 -4.37 11.93
N PRO A 153 -20.30 -4.69 13.22
CA PRO A 153 -20.26 -6.09 13.73
C PRO A 153 -21.49 -6.92 13.38
N PHE A 154 -22.63 -6.27 13.13
CA PHE A 154 -23.91 -6.92 12.79
C PHE A 154 -24.27 -6.83 11.31
N PHE A 155 -23.35 -6.35 10.45
CA PHE A 155 -23.62 -6.12 9.02
C PHE A 155 -24.24 -7.33 8.31
N ALA A 156 -23.69 -8.52 8.56
CA ALA A 156 -24.14 -9.77 7.94
C ALA A 156 -25.49 -10.29 8.48
N LEU A 157 -25.94 -9.79 9.63
CA LEU A 157 -27.21 -10.22 10.23
C LEU A 157 -28.44 -9.54 9.60
N TYR A 158 -28.25 -8.40 8.94
CA TYR A 158 -29.36 -7.69 8.30
C TYR A 158 -29.68 -8.28 6.92
N PRO A 159 -30.94 -8.74 6.68
CA PRO A 159 -31.34 -9.33 5.40
C PRO A 159 -31.05 -8.47 4.16
N LYS A 160 -31.17 -7.14 4.30
CA LYS A 160 -30.84 -6.18 3.22
C LYS A 160 -29.39 -6.26 2.74
N ASN A 161 -28.47 -6.77 3.56
CA ASN A 161 -27.04 -6.86 3.25
C ASN A 161 -26.64 -8.24 2.70
N TRP A 162 -27.50 -9.26 2.74
CA TRP A 162 -27.13 -10.62 2.36
C TRP A 162 -26.61 -10.74 0.93
N LYS A 163 -27.21 -10.01 -0.01
CA LYS A 163 -26.71 -9.96 -1.38
C LYS A 163 -25.27 -9.42 -1.44
N THR A 164 -24.99 -8.33 -0.73
CA THR A 164 -23.64 -7.73 -0.66
C THR A 164 -22.65 -8.68 0.00
N VAL A 165 -23.06 -9.34 1.10
CA VAL A 165 -22.21 -10.35 1.77
C VAL A 165 -21.89 -11.51 0.83
N GLN A 166 -22.87 -11.98 0.04
CA GLN A 166 -22.60 -13.05 -0.92
C GLN A 166 -21.63 -12.59 -2.02
N GLN A 167 -21.82 -11.39 -2.58
CA GLN A 167 -20.89 -10.82 -3.56
C GLN A 167 -19.46 -10.72 -3.02
N ILE A 168 -19.30 -10.35 -1.75
CA ILE A 168 -17.97 -10.29 -1.10
C ILE A 168 -17.37 -11.70 -0.96
N LYS A 169 -18.18 -12.69 -0.57
CA LYS A 169 -17.73 -14.09 -0.50
C LYS A 169 -17.27 -14.63 -1.86
N ASP A 170 -18.02 -14.33 -2.90
CA ASP A 170 -17.70 -14.72 -4.28
C ASP A 170 -16.42 -14.02 -4.76
N ALA A 171 -16.22 -12.75 -4.38
CA ALA A 171 -15.01 -12.00 -4.66
C ALA A 171 -13.78 -12.60 -3.96
N VAL A 172 -13.88 -12.97 -2.69
CA VAL A 172 -12.81 -13.67 -1.96
C VAL A 172 -12.45 -14.99 -2.65
N GLU A 173 -13.46 -15.76 -3.07
CA GLU A 173 -13.26 -17.02 -3.76
C GLU A 173 -12.58 -16.83 -5.12
N LEU A 174 -12.98 -15.82 -5.90
CA LEU A 174 -12.34 -15.46 -7.16
C LEU A 174 -10.86 -15.11 -6.98
N LEU A 175 -10.52 -14.29 -5.97
CA LEU A 175 -9.12 -13.94 -5.70
C LEU A 175 -8.29 -15.18 -5.33
N ARG A 176 -8.81 -16.04 -4.47
CA ARG A 176 -8.09 -17.25 -4.03
C ARG A 176 -7.94 -18.27 -5.15
N THR A 177 -8.99 -18.54 -5.92
CA THR A 177 -8.91 -19.48 -7.05
C THR A 177 -8.00 -18.98 -8.17
N THR A 178 -7.97 -17.68 -8.41
CA THR A 178 -7.02 -17.06 -9.34
C THR A 178 -5.58 -17.22 -8.84
N GLY A 179 -5.35 -16.97 -7.56
CA GLY A 179 -4.05 -17.14 -6.92
C GLY A 179 -3.54 -18.59 -6.99
N GLU A 180 -4.41 -19.52 -6.64
CA GLU A 180 -4.12 -20.96 -6.72
C GLU A 180 -3.66 -21.35 -8.13
N LYS A 181 -4.43 -20.93 -9.15
CA LYS A 181 -4.11 -21.19 -10.55
C LYS A 181 -2.75 -20.63 -10.96
N TRP A 182 -2.44 -19.38 -10.56
CA TRP A 182 -1.16 -18.76 -10.95
C TRP A 182 0.04 -19.40 -10.23
N ILE A 183 -0.11 -19.71 -8.95
CA ILE A 183 0.91 -20.41 -8.17
C ILE A 183 1.18 -21.80 -8.77
N GLN A 184 0.12 -22.57 -9.04
CA GLN A 184 0.26 -23.92 -9.59
C GLN A 184 0.87 -23.91 -10.98
N ASN A 185 0.43 -23.03 -11.87
CA ASN A 185 1.01 -22.91 -13.21
C ASN A 185 2.52 -22.59 -13.14
N ARG A 186 2.93 -21.70 -12.20
CA ARG A 186 4.33 -21.34 -12.05
C ARG A 186 5.16 -22.50 -11.50
N LYS A 187 4.64 -23.26 -10.52
CA LYS A 187 5.32 -24.46 -10.00
C LYS A 187 5.54 -25.48 -11.11
N THR A 188 4.49 -25.81 -11.86
CA THR A 188 4.58 -26.75 -12.99
C THR A 188 5.59 -26.29 -14.04
N ALA A 189 5.63 -25.01 -14.39
CA ALA A 189 6.61 -24.48 -15.34
C ALA A 189 8.05 -24.59 -14.82
N ILE A 190 8.29 -24.36 -13.52
CA ILE A 190 9.60 -24.55 -12.89
C ILE A 190 10.01 -26.03 -12.90
N GLU A 191 9.11 -26.93 -12.51
CA GLU A 191 9.32 -28.39 -12.48
C GLU A 191 9.65 -28.95 -13.88
N ASN A 192 8.99 -28.41 -14.93
CA ASN A 192 9.25 -28.77 -16.33
C ASN A 192 10.55 -28.17 -16.90
N GLY A 193 11.26 -27.31 -16.15
CA GLY A 193 12.45 -26.61 -16.64
C GLY A 193 12.15 -25.52 -17.69
N GLU A 194 10.92 -25.01 -17.73
CA GLU A 194 10.51 -23.94 -18.65
C GLU A 194 11.17 -22.62 -18.27
N ASN A 195 11.29 -21.71 -19.25
CA ASN A 195 11.76 -20.36 -18.98
C ASN A 195 10.66 -19.56 -18.26
N VAL A 196 10.87 -19.29 -16.97
CA VAL A 196 9.91 -18.56 -16.13
C VAL A 196 10.31 -17.09 -15.94
N PRO A 197 9.35 -16.17 -15.78
CA PRO A 197 9.64 -14.76 -15.52
C PRO A 197 10.50 -14.57 -14.26
N LYS A 198 11.36 -13.57 -14.30
CA LYS A 198 12.07 -13.08 -13.10
C LYS A 198 11.14 -12.14 -12.34
N ASP A 199 10.27 -12.70 -11.52
CA ASP A 199 9.28 -11.99 -10.72
C ASP A 199 9.29 -12.44 -9.26
N ILE A 200 8.52 -11.72 -8.41
CA ILE A 200 8.47 -11.99 -6.97
C ILE A 200 7.99 -13.42 -6.68
N LEU A 201 7.00 -13.93 -7.40
CA LEU A 201 6.48 -15.28 -7.20
C LEU A 201 7.56 -16.34 -7.48
N THR A 202 8.29 -16.21 -8.58
CA THR A 202 9.39 -17.14 -8.90
C THR A 202 10.47 -17.12 -7.81
N GLN A 203 10.83 -15.94 -7.31
CA GLN A 203 11.81 -15.83 -6.23
C GLN A 203 11.31 -16.48 -4.94
N ILE A 204 10.04 -16.24 -4.57
CA ILE A 204 9.44 -16.86 -3.37
C ILE A 204 9.42 -18.39 -3.50
N LEU A 205 9.02 -18.92 -4.65
CA LEU A 205 8.98 -20.37 -4.88
C LEU A 205 10.37 -21.01 -4.77
N LYS A 206 11.40 -20.38 -5.35
CA LYS A 206 12.78 -20.86 -5.24
C LYS A 206 13.28 -20.84 -3.80
N THR A 207 13.07 -19.73 -3.09
CA THR A 207 13.46 -19.63 -1.67
C THR A 207 12.70 -20.64 -0.80
N ALA A 208 11.41 -20.88 -1.09
CA ALA A 208 10.62 -21.88 -0.38
C ALA A 208 11.14 -23.32 -0.60
N GLU A 209 11.61 -23.61 -1.80
CA GLU A 209 12.25 -24.91 -2.12
C GLU A 209 13.57 -25.06 -1.37
N GLU A 210 14.45 -24.06 -1.40
CA GLU A 210 15.72 -24.03 -0.65
C GLU A 210 15.50 -24.20 0.87
N GLU A 211 14.44 -23.67 1.42
CA GLU A 211 14.07 -23.76 2.85
C GLU A 211 13.24 -25.02 3.18
N ASN A 212 13.01 -25.93 2.23
CA ASN A 212 12.16 -27.12 2.38
C ASN A 212 10.73 -26.83 2.86
N VAL A 213 10.10 -25.78 2.34
CA VAL A 213 8.76 -25.31 2.69
C VAL A 213 7.75 -25.83 1.69
N ASN A 214 7.33 -27.11 1.83
CA ASN A 214 6.54 -27.83 0.81
C ASN A 214 5.28 -28.51 1.36
N SER A 215 4.87 -28.26 2.62
CA SER A 215 3.66 -28.88 3.17
C SER A 215 2.38 -28.24 2.60
N ALA A 216 1.25 -28.93 2.72
CA ALA A 216 -0.06 -28.37 2.37
C ALA A 216 -0.36 -27.09 3.14
N LYS A 217 0.11 -26.98 4.40
CA LYS A 217 -0.01 -25.77 5.22
C LYS A 217 0.82 -24.61 4.64
N ASP A 218 2.01 -24.89 4.13
CA ASP A 218 2.88 -23.90 3.51
C ASP A 218 2.27 -23.38 2.20
N HIS A 219 1.64 -24.26 1.41
CA HIS A 219 0.93 -23.90 0.21
C HIS A 219 -0.26 -22.95 0.52
N GLU A 220 -1.05 -23.29 1.53
CA GLU A 220 -2.16 -22.44 1.99
C GLU A 220 -1.67 -21.07 2.48
N GLN A 221 -0.53 -21.00 3.18
CA GLN A 221 0.08 -19.75 3.61
C GLN A 221 0.61 -18.93 2.41
N MET A 222 1.13 -19.58 1.39
CA MET A 222 1.55 -18.90 0.16
C MET A 222 0.37 -18.25 -0.54
N LEU A 223 -0.78 -18.94 -0.60
CA LEU A 223 -2.01 -18.39 -1.15
C LEU A 223 -2.56 -17.23 -0.31
N ASP A 224 -2.47 -17.30 1.03
CA ASP A 224 -2.82 -16.19 1.92
C ASP A 224 -1.95 -14.94 1.63
N ASN A 225 -0.66 -15.13 1.37
CA ASN A 225 0.23 -14.04 1.03
C ASN A 225 0.00 -13.51 -0.40
N PHE A 226 -0.37 -14.37 -1.33
CA PHE A 226 -0.81 -13.94 -2.65
C PHE A 226 -1.97 -12.94 -2.57
N VAL A 227 -3.04 -13.28 -1.85
CA VAL A 227 -4.17 -12.37 -1.62
C VAL A 227 -3.72 -11.11 -0.88
N THR A 228 -2.85 -11.26 0.11
CA THR A 228 -2.28 -10.14 0.86
C THR A 228 -1.54 -9.15 -0.05
N PHE A 229 -0.74 -9.62 -1.01
CA PHE A 229 0.01 -8.76 -1.93
C PHE A 229 -0.91 -7.96 -2.84
N PHE A 230 -2.00 -8.56 -3.35
CA PHE A 230 -2.99 -7.83 -4.15
C PHE A 230 -3.67 -6.72 -3.34
N ILE A 231 -4.13 -7.06 -2.15
CA ILE A 231 -4.85 -6.10 -1.30
C ILE A 231 -3.92 -4.97 -0.82
N ALA A 232 -2.71 -5.31 -0.40
CA ALA A 232 -1.78 -4.35 0.17
C ALA A 232 -1.00 -3.55 -0.89
N GLY A 233 -0.60 -4.18 -2.00
CA GLY A 233 0.31 -3.59 -2.97
C GLY A 233 -0.34 -2.59 -3.93
N GLN A 234 -1.62 -2.76 -4.22
CA GLN A 234 -2.31 -1.94 -5.21
C GLN A 234 -2.83 -0.63 -4.61
N GLU A 235 -3.78 -0.70 -3.70
CA GLU A 235 -4.56 0.48 -3.27
C GLU A 235 -3.72 1.50 -2.49
N THR A 236 -2.75 1.03 -1.69
CA THR A 236 -1.94 1.95 -0.88
C THR A 236 -1.07 2.87 -1.72
N THR A 237 -0.41 2.36 -2.76
CA THR A 237 0.41 3.18 -3.68
C THR A 237 -0.46 4.08 -4.55
N ALA A 238 -1.60 3.58 -5.06
CA ALA A 238 -2.55 4.39 -5.82
C ALA A 238 -3.08 5.57 -5.00
N ASN A 239 -3.40 5.34 -3.73
CA ASN A 239 -3.87 6.39 -2.82
C ASN A 239 -2.77 7.42 -2.55
N GLN A 240 -1.51 6.99 -2.31
CA GLN A 240 -0.37 7.89 -2.15
C GLN A 240 -0.18 8.78 -3.39
N LEU A 241 -0.17 8.20 -4.58
CA LEU A 241 -0.06 8.93 -5.85
C LEU A 241 -1.21 9.92 -6.02
N SER A 242 -2.43 9.50 -5.71
CA SER A 242 -3.62 10.36 -5.81
C SER A 242 -3.54 11.57 -4.87
N PHE A 243 -3.11 11.36 -3.62
CA PHE A 243 -2.90 12.46 -2.68
C PHE A 243 -1.73 13.35 -3.09
N ALA A 244 -0.65 12.79 -3.66
CA ALA A 244 0.47 13.58 -4.18
C ALA A 244 0.03 14.48 -5.36
N ILE A 245 -0.74 13.95 -6.31
CA ILE A 245 -1.30 14.72 -7.43
C ILE A 245 -2.24 15.81 -6.91
N MET A 246 -3.09 15.49 -5.92
CA MET A 246 -3.99 16.46 -5.28
C MET A 246 -3.21 17.62 -4.65
N GLU A 247 -2.17 17.32 -3.85
CA GLU A 247 -1.40 18.36 -3.17
C GLU A 247 -0.51 19.17 -4.13
N LEU A 248 0.07 18.54 -5.13
CA LEU A 248 0.78 19.25 -6.19
C LEU A 248 -0.15 20.21 -6.96
N GLY A 249 -1.37 19.78 -7.27
CA GLY A 249 -2.36 20.65 -7.92
C GLY A 249 -2.86 21.81 -7.04
N ARG A 250 -2.80 21.67 -5.70
CA ARG A 250 -3.14 22.72 -4.73
C ARG A 250 -2.00 23.68 -4.42
N HIS A 251 -0.76 23.30 -4.70
CA HIS A 251 0.46 24.05 -4.35
C HIS A 251 1.34 24.26 -5.58
N PRO A 252 1.03 25.27 -6.43
CA PRO A 252 1.74 25.51 -7.71
C PRO A 252 3.25 25.68 -7.56
N GLU A 253 3.72 26.25 -6.44
CA GLU A 253 5.17 26.46 -6.21
C GLU A 253 5.88 25.13 -5.96
N ILE A 254 5.22 24.23 -5.20
CA ILE A 254 5.76 22.89 -4.95
C ILE A 254 5.76 22.08 -6.23
N TYR A 255 4.68 22.20 -7.03
CA TYR A 255 4.57 21.57 -8.34
C TYR A 255 5.72 22.00 -9.27
N LYS A 256 5.92 23.31 -9.44
CA LYS A 256 7.00 23.86 -10.30
C LYS A 256 8.38 23.34 -9.90
N ARG A 257 8.66 23.31 -8.61
CA ARG A 257 9.94 22.83 -8.11
C ARG A 257 10.13 21.32 -8.33
N ALA A 258 9.10 20.51 -8.09
CA ALA A 258 9.15 19.07 -8.34
C ALA A 258 9.31 18.78 -9.84
N LYS A 259 8.61 19.53 -10.70
CA LYS A 259 8.75 19.43 -12.16
C LYS A 259 10.16 19.81 -12.61
N ALA A 260 10.71 20.91 -12.10
CA ALA A 260 12.07 21.37 -12.45
C ALA A 260 13.14 20.32 -12.10
N GLU A 261 13.05 19.66 -10.93
CA GLU A 261 13.94 18.55 -10.56
C GLU A 261 13.80 17.38 -11.54
N VAL A 262 12.58 17.02 -11.91
CA VAL A 262 12.33 15.92 -12.85
C VAL A 262 12.88 16.25 -14.24
N ASP A 263 12.66 17.46 -14.72
CA ASP A 263 13.14 17.91 -16.04
C ASP A 263 14.68 17.95 -16.07
N GLU A 264 15.33 18.40 -14.99
CA GLU A 264 16.80 18.41 -14.87
C GLU A 264 17.39 17.00 -14.91
N ILE A 265 16.77 16.05 -14.21
CA ILE A 265 17.30 14.67 -14.09
C ILE A 265 17.01 13.85 -15.35
N LEU A 266 15.83 13.98 -15.91
CA LEU A 266 15.39 13.12 -17.02
C LEU A 266 15.62 13.78 -18.40
N GLY A 267 15.46 15.10 -18.52
CA GLY A 267 15.45 15.75 -19.84
C GLY A 267 14.47 15.05 -20.79
N THR A 268 14.99 14.54 -21.91
CA THR A 268 14.20 13.79 -22.92
C THR A 268 14.22 12.26 -22.70
N LYS A 269 14.87 11.78 -21.66
CA LYS A 269 14.99 10.35 -21.35
C LYS A 269 13.64 9.76 -20.98
N ARG A 270 13.23 8.71 -21.65
CA ARG A 270 11.94 8.04 -21.40
C ARG A 270 11.98 7.09 -20.20
N ASP A 271 13.05 6.27 -20.12
CA ASP A 271 13.16 5.26 -19.07
C ASP A 271 13.94 5.80 -17.88
N ILE A 272 13.37 5.60 -16.72
CA ILE A 272 13.96 5.96 -15.43
C ILE A 272 14.81 4.80 -14.96
N SER A 273 16.11 5.02 -14.75
CA SER A 273 17.00 4.02 -14.19
C SER A 273 16.89 3.96 -12.66
N TYR A 274 17.40 2.89 -12.07
CA TYR A 274 17.46 2.79 -10.61
C TYR A 274 18.30 3.92 -9.99
N GLU A 275 19.37 4.33 -10.66
CA GLU A 275 20.25 5.42 -10.25
C GLU A 275 19.54 6.79 -10.26
N ASP A 276 18.62 7.00 -11.21
CA ASP A 276 17.83 8.23 -11.27
C ASP A 276 16.90 8.36 -10.07
N LEU A 277 16.37 7.24 -9.54
CA LEU A 277 15.51 7.25 -8.34
C LEU A 277 16.21 7.87 -7.13
N GLY A 278 17.54 7.71 -7.03
CA GLY A 278 18.35 8.29 -5.97
C GLY A 278 18.54 9.81 -6.10
N LYS A 279 18.44 10.34 -7.32
CA LYS A 279 18.60 11.77 -7.61
C LYS A 279 17.35 12.59 -7.31
N PHE A 280 16.14 11.99 -7.37
CA PHE A 280 14.88 12.64 -7.05
C PHE A 280 14.78 12.96 -5.56
N THR A 281 15.43 14.03 -5.13
CA THR A 281 15.49 14.45 -3.72
C THR A 281 14.19 15.13 -3.32
N TYR A 282 13.80 16.17 -4.05
CA TYR A 282 12.61 16.95 -3.74
C TYR A 282 11.31 16.15 -4.01
N LEU A 283 11.25 15.39 -5.08
CA LEU A 283 10.15 14.47 -5.35
C LEU A 283 9.99 13.45 -4.21
N SER A 284 11.09 12.97 -3.63
CA SER A 284 11.06 12.10 -2.45
C SER A 284 10.51 12.81 -1.21
N GLN A 285 10.83 14.09 -1.02
CA GLN A 285 10.28 14.92 0.05
C GLN A 285 8.77 15.10 -0.13
N VAL A 286 8.31 15.38 -1.35
CA VAL A 286 6.87 15.48 -1.70
C VAL A 286 6.13 14.18 -1.35
N LEU A 287 6.66 13.02 -1.76
CA LEU A 287 6.04 11.72 -1.46
C LEU A 287 6.03 11.40 0.05
N LYS A 288 7.08 11.77 0.78
CA LYS A 288 7.12 11.61 2.24
C LYS A 288 6.12 12.52 2.94
N GLU A 289 6.02 13.79 2.54
CA GLU A 289 5.05 14.75 3.10
C GLU A 289 3.61 14.32 2.78
N THR A 290 3.39 13.78 1.59
CA THR A 290 2.09 13.17 1.24
C THR A 290 1.72 12.07 2.25
N LEU A 291 2.63 11.14 2.54
CA LEU A 291 2.38 10.08 3.52
C LEU A 291 2.32 10.58 4.97
N ARG A 292 2.92 11.73 5.28
CA ARG A 292 2.75 12.36 6.59
C ARG A 292 1.31 12.85 6.79
N LEU A 293 0.80 13.60 5.83
CA LEU A 293 -0.58 14.08 5.89
C LEU A 293 -1.62 12.98 5.60
N TYR A 294 -1.32 12.08 4.69
CA TYR A 294 -2.25 11.06 4.20
C TYR A 294 -1.62 9.67 4.26
N PRO A 295 -1.33 9.15 5.46
CA PRO A 295 -0.84 7.78 5.58
C PRO A 295 -1.92 6.82 5.10
N THR A 296 -1.69 6.17 3.97
CA THR A 296 -2.70 5.36 3.28
C THR A 296 -3.17 4.15 4.11
N ALA A 297 -2.28 3.60 4.96
CA ALA A 297 -2.63 2.67 6.03
C ALA A 297 -2.48 3.41 7.38
N PRO A 298 -3.57 4.02 7.93
CA PRO A 298 -3.48 5.04 8.97
C PRO A 298 -3.12 4.55 10.36
N GLY A 299 -3.00 3.22 10.57
CA GLY A 299 -2.68 2.70 11.89
C GLY A 299 -2.36 1.22 11.94
N THR A 300 -1.90 0.79 13.10
CA THR A 300 -1.65 -0.61 13.45
C THR A 300 -1.96 -0.83 14.93
N SER A 301 -2.07 -2.08 15.35
CA SER A 301 -2.29 -2.41 16.76
C SER A 301 -1.40 -3.55 17.22
N ARG A 302 -1.18 -3.59 18.54
CA ARG A 302 -0.46 -4.67 19.24
C ARG A 302 -1.25 -5.10 20.46
N TRP A 303 -1.03 -6.33 20.87
CA TRP A 303 -1.58 -6.88 22.09
C TRP A 303 -0.54 -6.81 23.20
N LEU A 304 -0.89 -6.24 24.35
CA LEU A 304 -0.07 -6.28 25.55
C LEU A 304 -0.43 -7.51 26.37
N HIS A 305 0.52 -8.40 26.61
CA HIS A 305 0.33 -9.59 27.41
C HIS A 305 0.47 -9.33 28.92
N GLU A 306 1.23 -8.30 29.29
CA GLU A 306 1.59 -7.94 30.66
C GLU A 306 1.52 -6.43 30.90
N ASP A 307 1.44 -6.04 32.17
CA ASP A 307 1.51 -4.64 32.57
C ASP A 307 2.83 -4.00 32.11
N MET A 308 2.77 -2.76 31.69
CA MET A 308 3.95 -1.96 31.36
C MET A 308 3.82 -0.54 31.90
N VAL A 309 4.97 0.11 32.10
CA VAL A 309 5.00 1.53 32.47
C VAL A 309 5.70 2.31 31.36
N ILE A 310 5.04 3.35 30.84
CA ILE A 310 5.59 4.28 29.86
C ILE A 310 5.35 5.71 30.36
N ASN A 311 6.41 6.51 30.42
CA ASN A 311 6.34 7.90 30.89
C ASN A 311 5.63 8.02 32.28
N GLY A 312 5.85 7.06 33.16
CA GLY A 312 5.23 7.02 34.49
C GLY A 312 3.76 6.57 34.51
N LEU A 313 3.16 6.31 33.36
CA LEU A 313 1.79 5.80 33.26
C LEU A 313 1.81 4.27 33.24
N LYS A 314 1.06 3.65 34.15
CA LYS A 314 0.85 2.21 34.15
C LYS A 314 -0.23 1.83 33.12
N ILE A 315 0.16 0.99 32.17
CA ILE A 315 -0.70 0.43 31.13
C ILE A 315 -0.95 -1.03 31.50
N PRO A 316 -2.21 -1.46 31.70
CA PRO A 316 -2.50 -2.83 32.10
C PRO A 316 -2.25 -3.80 30.95
N GLY A 317 -1.80 -5.00 31.29
CA GLY A 317 -1.76 -6.14 30.38
C GLY A 317 -3.17 -6.62 30.00
N GLY A 318 -3.25 -7.49 29.00
CA GLY A 318 -4.53 -8.02 28.53
C GLY A 318 -5.36 -7.02 27.72
N CYS A 319 -4.74 -5.96 27.16
CA CYS A 319 -5.42 -4.96 26.36
C CYS A 319 -4.77 -4.72 24.98
N SER A 320 -5.54 -4.14 24.07
CA SER A 320 -5.08 -3.70 22.76
C SER A 320 -4.46 -2.31 22.83
N VAL A 321 -3.32 -2.14 22.17
CA VAL A 321 -2.68 -0.82 21.99
C VAL A 321 -2.72 -0.45 20.50
N ALA A 322 -3.38 0.65 20.20
CA ALA A 322 -3.52 1.18 18.85
C ALA A 322 -2.54 2.34 18.60
N PHE A 323 -1.91 2.31 17.45
CA PHE A 323 -1.00 3.34 16.95
C PHE A 323 -1.62 3.95 15.69
N SER A 324 -1.88 5.25 15.71
CA SER A 324 -2.40 5.98 14.56
C SER A 324 -1.33 6.90 13.99
N SER A 325 -0.75 6.52 12.86
CA SER A 325 0.15 7.41 12.09
C SER A 325 -0.58 8.66 11.63
N TYR A 326 -1.88 8.54 11.28
CA TYR A 326 -2.72 9.69 10.90
C TYR A 326 -2.81 10.76 11.99
N VAL A 327 -2.96 10.37 13.24
CA VAL A 327 -3.01 11.29 14.38
C VAL A 327 -1.61 11.77 14.75
N SER A 328 -0.66 10.85 15.00
CA SER A 328 0.69 11.21 15.45
C SER A 328 1.40 12.14 14.49
N GLN A 329 1.24 11.94 13.17
CA GLN A 329 1.85 12.76 12.13
C GLN A 329 1.17 14.12 11.92
N ARG A 330 0.07 14.40 12.62
CA ARG A 330 -0.67 15.67 12.61
C ARG A 330 -0.66 16.41 13.95
N MET A 331 0.12 15.97 14.92
CA MET A 331 0.24 16.65 16.20
C MET A 331 1.24 17.81 16.10
N ASP A 332 0.83 18.99 16.57
CA ASP A 332 1.66 20.20 16.64
C ASP A 332 2.89 20.03 17.53
N LEU A 333 2.79 19.14 18.53
CA LEU A 333 3.90 18.74 19.39
C LEU A 333 5.10 18.19 18.60
N TYR A 334 4.86 17.54 17.46
CA TYR A 334 5.93 16.88 16.68
C TYR A 334 6.18 17.55 15.33
N PHE A 335 5.19 18.25 14.79
CA PHE A 335 5.27 18.90 13.48
C PHE A 335 4.70 20.31 13.58
N LYS A 336 5.57 21.32 13.47
CA LYS A 336 5.10 22.71 13.42
C LYS A 336 4.14 22.91 12.25
N ASP A 337 3.04 23.64 12.46
CA ASP A 337 1.98 23.82 11.42
C ASP A 337 1.58 22.48 10.77
N PRO A 338 1.07 21.51 11.55
CA PRO A 338 1.02 20.10 11.11
C PRO A 338 0.06 19.86 9.95
N LEU A 339 -0.87 20.75 9.66
CA LEU A 339 -1.79 20.63 8.52
C LEU A 339 -1.27 21.29 7.23
N LYS A 340 -0.17 22.05 7.31
CA LYS A 340 0.48 22.62 6.13
C LYS A 340 1.23 21.52 5.38
N PHE A 341 1.01 21.46 4.06
CA PHE A 341 1.81 20.58 3.17
C PHE A 341 3.15 21.25 2.89
N ASP A 342 4.22 20.70 3.44
CA ASP A 342 5.57 21.29 3.43
C ASP A 342 6.65 20.23 3.25
N PRO A 343 7.05 19.91 2.00
CA PRO A 343 8.08 18.92 1.71
C PRO A 343 9.43 19.18 2.38
N GLU A 344 9.76 20.45 2.71
CA GLU A 344 11.04 20.82 3.37
C GLU A 344 11.22 20.16 4.75
N ARG A 345 10.16 19.70 5.38
CA ARG A 345 10.23 18.89 6.62
C ARG A 345 11.10 17.64 6.46
N PHE A 346 11.25 17.16 5.24
CA PHE A 346 12.02 15.97 4.90
C PHE A 346 13.35 16.28 4.21
N ASP A 347 13.78 17.54 4.25
CA ASP A 347 15.14 17.91 3.82
C ASP A 347 16.21 17.14 4.62
N VAL A 348 17.36 16.93 4.01
CA VAL A 348 18.47 16.18 4.63
C VAL A 348 18.93 16.82 5.95
N ASN A 349 18.85 18.14 6.04
CA ASN A 349 19.26 18.93 7.21
C ASN A 349 18.12 19.18 8.19
N ALA A 350 16.87 18.84 7.85
CA ALA A 350 15.75 19.01 8.74
C ALA A 350 15.82 18.05 9.95
N PRO A 351 15.27 18.44 11.11
CA PRO A 351 15.16 17.57 12.27
C PRO A 351 14.42 16.28 11.92
N LYS A 352 14.95 15.13 12.33
CA LYS A 352 14.32 13.84 12.03
C LYS A 352 13.18 13.56 13.01
N PRO A 353 11.94 13.33 12.54
CA PRO A 353 10.79 13.03 13.39
C PRO A 353 10.79 11.56 13.84
N TYR A 354 11.82 11.16 14.60
CA TYR A 354 11.99 9.78 15.05
C TYR A 354 10.76 9.29 15.82
N TYR A 355 10.23 8.12 15.39
CA TYR A 355 9.06 7.45 15.98
C TYR A 355 7.74 8.25 15.95
N CYS A 356 7.73 9.45 15.34
CA CYS A 356 6.52 10.24 15.08
C CYS A 356 6.06 10.10 13.63
N TYR A 357 6.97 9.77 12.70
CA TYR A 357 6.70 9.52 11.29
C TYR A 357 6.91 8.04 10.98
N TYR A 358 5.83 7.30 10.76
CA TYR A 358 5.87 5.85 10.51
C TYR A 358 4.74 5.35 9.58
N PRO A 359 4.63 5.89 8.35
CA PRO A 359 3.58 5.49 7.41
C PRO A 359 3.70 4.02 6.96
N PHE A 360 4.87 3.41 7.11
CA PHE A 360 5.15 2.00 6.84
C PHE A 360 5.26 1.15 8.10
N THR A 361 4.77 1.65 9.24
CA THR A 361 5.00 1.11 10.59
C THR A 361 6.49 1.04 10.95
N LEU A 362 6.85 0.37 12.04
CA LEU A 362 8.22 0.32 12.56
C LEU A 362 8.57 -1.10 13.02
N GLY A 363 9.87 -1.34 13.16
CA GLY A 363 10.42 -2.55 13.75
C GLY A 363 10.26 -3.80 12.87
N PRO A 364 10.25 -5.00 13.48
CA PRO A 364 10.22 -6.25 12.72
C PRO A 364 9.04 -6.37 11.77
N ARG A 365 7.89 -5.77 12.13
CA ARG A 365 6.65 -5.78 11.34
C ARG A 365 6.53 -4.62 10.36
N THR A 366 7.64 -3.94 10.03
CA THR A 366 7.65 -2.89 8.99
C THR A 366 7.19 -3.43 7.65
N CYS A 367 6.62 -2.56 6.82
CA CYS A 367 6.07 -2.93 5.52
C CYS A 367 7.14 -3.61 4.64
N LEU A 368 6.83 -4.80 4.13
CA LEU A 368 7.68 -5.53 3.20
C LEU A 368 7.82 -4.79 1.88
N GLY A 369 6.73 -4.18 1.39
CA GLY A 369 6.67 -3.46 0.12
C GLY A 369 7.15 -2.01 0.18
N GLN A 370 7.80 -1.56 1.25
CA GLN A 370 8.20 -0.15 1.39
C GLN A 370 9.09 0.33 0.24
N VAL A 371 10.14 -0.41 -0.09
CA VAL A 371 11.06 -0.05 -1.19
C VAL A 371 10.32 -0.12 -2.52
N PHE A 372 9.56 -1.19 -2.74
CA PHE A 372 8.75 -1.41 -3.92
C PHE A 372 7.82 -0.22 -4.20
N SER A 373 6.97 0.15 -3.23
CA SER A 373 5.99 1.22 -3.39
C SER A 373 6.63 2.60 -3.60
N GLN A 374 7.79 2.85 -2.98
CA GLN A 374 8.52 4.10 -3.17
C GLN A 374 9.16 4.18 -4.57
N MET A 375 9.67 3.07 -5.11
CA MET A 375 10.18 3.01 -6.48
C MET A 375 9.04 3.25 -7.47
N GLU A 376 7.95 2.54 -7.33
CA GLU A 376 6.74 2.67 -8.15
C GLU A 376 6.21 4.10 -8.14
N ALA A 377 5.99 4.67 -6.96
CA ALA A 377 5.45 6.02 -6.82
C ALA A 377 6.34 7.08 -7.47
N LYS A 378 7.68 6.95 -7.34
CA LYS A 378 8.63 7.85 -7.99
C LYS A 378 8.58 7.74 -9.50
N VAL A 379 8.56 6.51 -10.05
CA VAL A 379 8.52 6.30 -11.51
C VAL A 379 7.25 6.89 -12.11
N VAL A 380 6.09 6.56 -11.54
CA VAL A 380 4.79 7.04 -12.04
C VAL A 380 4.71 8.57 -11.97
N LEU A 381 5.05 9.14 -10.79
CA LEU A 381 4.93 10.59 -10.59
C LEU A 381 5.95 11.38 -11.40
N ALA A 382 7.19 10.90 -11.54
CA ALA A 382 8.21 11.54 -12.35
C ALA A 382 7.83 11.56 -13.85
N LYS A 383 7.35 10.43 -14.39
CA LYS A 383 6.87 10.38 -15.79
C LYS A 383 5.67 11.29 -16.01
N LEU A 384 4.74 11.36 -15.05
CA LEU A 384 3.58 12.27 -15.13
C LEU A 384 4.04 13.72 -15.17
N LEU A 385 4.95 14.14 -14.28
CA LEU A 385 5.49 15.51 -14.22
C LEU A 385 6.34 15.87 -15.43
N GLN A 386 7.06 14.91 -16.01
CA GLN A 386 7.88 15.13 -17.21
C GLN A 386 7.03 15.45 -18.45
N ARG A 387 5.88 14.77 -18.60
CA ARG A 387 5.13 14.78 -19.87
C ARG A 387 3.88 15.65 -19.84
N PHE A 388 3.26 15.81 -18.66
CA PHE A 388 1.97 16.47 -18.56
C PHE A 388 1.94 17.54 -17.49
N GLU A 389 1.21 18.60 -17.78
CA GLU A 389 0.69 19.52 -16.78
C GLU A 389 -0.72 19.09 -16.40
N PHE A 390 -1.02 19.15 -15.13
CA PHE A 390 -2.37 18.86 -14.64
C PHE A 390 -2.88 19.98 -13.74
N SER A 391 -4.16 20.28 -13.86
CA SER A 391 -4.85 21.26 -13.04
C SER A 391 -6.12 20.65 -12.46
N LEU A 392 -6.37 20.94 -11.18
CA LEU A 392 -7.54 20.42 -10.49
C LEU A 392 -8.82 21.07 -11.03
N VAL A 393 -9.87 20.26 -11.23
CA VAL A 393 -11.19 20.77 -11.60
C VAL A 393 -11.76 21.57 -10.41
N PRO A 394 -12.24 22.82 -10.61
CA PRO A 394 -12.80 23.63 -9.55
C PRO A 394 -14.02 22.99 -8.88
N GLY A 395 -14.17 23.21 -7.57
CA GLY A 395 -15.34 22.76 -6.80
C GLY A 395 -15.33 21.30 -6.36
N GLN A 396 -14.28 20.53 -6.68
CA GLN A 396 -14.16 19.17 -6.15
C GLN A 396 -13.82 19.16 -4.66
N SER A 397 -14.21 18.07 -3.97
CA SER A 397 -13.86 17.88 -2.55
C SER A 397 -12.41 17.42 -2.39
N PHE A 398 -11.73 17.97 -1.40
CA PHE A 398 -10.40 17.52 -0.93
C PHE A 398 -10.50 16.70 0.36
N ASP A 399 -11.71 16.28 0.74
CA ASP A 399 -11.93 15.43 1.90
C ASP A 399 -11.25 14.06 1.72
N ILE A 400 -10.94 13.47 2.86
CA ILE A 400 -10.45 12.09 2.94
C ILE A 400 -11.64 11.15 3.08
N LYS A 401 -11.66 10.09 2.28
CA LYS A 401 -12.55 8.95 2.45
C LYS A 401 -11.77 7.79 3.05
N ASP A 402 -12.25 7.29 4.18
CA ASP A 402 -11.70 6.11 4.82
C ASP A 402 -12.47 4.86 4.34
N THR A 403 -11.75 3.99 3.66
CA THR A 403 -12.24 2.70 3.12
C THR A 403 -11.39 1.53 3.64
N GLY A 404 -10.90 1.63 4.90
CA GLY A 404 -9.87 0.75 5.46
C GLY A 404 -8.48 1.27 5.13
N THR A 405 -8.32 1.86 3.96
CA THR A 405 -7.22 2.74 3.56
C THR A 405 -7.76 4.16 3.36
N LEU A 406 -6.90 5.17 3.47
CA LEU A 406 -7.27 6.55 3.22
C LEU A 406 -7.10 6.87 1.73
N ARG A 407 -8.15 7.46 1.12
CA ARG A 407 -8.12 7.93 -0.27
C ARG A 407 -8.81 9.29 -0.45
N PRO A 408 -8.49 10.06 -1.51
CA PRO A 408 -9.24 11.28 -1.83
C PRO A 408 -10.70 10.95 -2.15
N LYS A 409 -11.64 11.70 -1.53
CA LYS A 409 -13.08 11.45 -1.68
C LYS A 409 -13.58 11.67 -3.10
N SER A 410 -13.09 12.71 -3.79
CA SER A 410 -13.42 13.04 -5.19
C SER A 410 -12.70 12.16 -6.22
N GLY A 411 -11.67 11.40 -5.81
CA GLY A 411 -10.82 10.67 -6.72
C GLY A 411 -9.80 11.53 -7.48
N VAL A 412 -9.67 12.80 -7.15
CA VAL A 412 -8.77 13.80 -7.79
C VAL A 412 -9.09 13.99 -9.27
N ILE A 413 -10.00 14.89 -9.55
CA ILE A 413 -10.44 15.21 -10.91
C ILE A 413 -9.53 16.29 -11.50
N CYS A 414 -8.89 15.98 -12.62
CA CYS A 414 -7.91 16.87 -13.28
C CYS A 414 -8.23 17.11 -14.75
N TYR A 415 -7.84 18.26 -15.24
CA TYR A 415 -7.57 18.49 -16.66
C TYR A 415 -6.09 18.22 -16.92
N ILE A 416 -5.80 17.57 -18.03
CA ILE A 416 -4.44 17.19 -18.44
C ILE A 416 -4.07 17.99 -19.69
N LYS A 417 -2.84 18.52 -19.71
CA LYS A 417 -2.24 19.19 -20.86
C LYS A 417 -0.84 18.66 -21.11
N HIS A 418 -0.39 18.74 -22.35
CA HIS A 418 1.04 18.52 -22.64
C HIS A 418 1.89 19.60 -21.96
N CYS A 419 3.07 19.23 -21.53
CA CYS A 419 4.08 20.21 -21.13
C CYS A 419 4.46 21.05 -22.35
N SER A 420 4.48 22.39 -22.15
CA SER A 420 4.91 23.36 -23.15
C SER A 420 6.42 23.33 -23.37
#